data_f6160fe76bc66561d44aa4e240dc6987
#
_entry.id   f6160fe76bc66561d44aa4e240dc6987
#
_cell.length_a   1.000
_cell.length_b   1.000
_cell.length_c   1.000
_cell.angle_alpha   90.00
_cell.angle_beta   90.00
_cell.angle_gamma   90.00
#
_symmetry.space_group_name_H-M   'P 1'
#
loop_
_entity.id
_entity.type
_entity.pdbx_description
1 polymer ?
#
loop_
_entity_poly.entity_id
_entity_poly.type
_entity_poly.pdbx_seq_one_letter_code
_entity_poly.pdbx_strand_id
1 'polypeptide(L)'
;MTTTIQKVAIFGASGNFGTPITAALQRAGFNITIITRTESSSTFPAGLPVIRTSYTLENLTTALNGQDAAICVVGPGGIGAQVTMIEAAEAAGVKRFIVDDFGWGPDFRNLPEFRTIHAHRRAGWELAKAKAQANPNFTFTGITSGNPIDWAMKRFPLMGFNTAQSSAIIYDAGTERFTATTLEGIGQSVVGVLQHPDETANRFVKVLSLITNQTELLEAFQRATGRQWPVQRASAQTLIESGQRKFQAGMGGWVLELVVAQMYDEGQARCVMAPSWEASDSPLLGVKNESADEVVAKVLQL
;
A
#
# COMPACT_ATOMS: atom_id res chain seq x y z
N MET A 1 28.23 12.52 -1.44
CA MET A 1 27.24 13.64 -1.50
C MET A 1 25.88 13.02 -1.23
N THR A 2 25.16 13.54 -0.23
CA THR A 2 23.81 13.03 0.08
C THR A 2 22.86 13.36 -1.07
N THR A 3 22.14 12.39 -1.55
CA THR A 3 21.16 12.58 -2.64
C THR A 3 20.00 13.41 -2.12
N THR A 4 19.85 14.66 -2.57
CA THR A 4 18.70 15.49 -2.21
C THR A 4 17.56 15.24 -3.20
N ILE A 5 16.39 14.89 -2.68
CA ILE A 5 15.14 14.73 -3.44
C ILE A 5 14.17 15.85 -3.04
N GLN A 6 13.74 16.63 -4.01
CA GLN A 6 12.80 17.74 -3.77
C GLN A 6 11.64 17.76 -4.76
N LYS A 7 11.88 17.43 -6.03
CA LYS A 7 10.86 17.41 -7.10
C LYS A 7 10.38 15.99 -7.32
N VAL A 8 9.09 15.78 -7.17
CA VAL A 8 8.49 14.43 -7.11
C VAL A 8 7.33 14.32 -8.09
N ALA A 9 7.44 13.43 -9.05
CA ALA A 9 6.33 13.04 -9.90
C ALA A 9 5.52 11.90 -9.24
N ILE A 10 4.18 11.95 -9.34
CA ILE A 10 3.31 10.89 -8.82
C ILE A 10 2.33 10.42 -9.88
N PHE A 11 2.31 9.11 -10.12
CA PHE A 11 1.33 8.39 -10.91
C PHE A 11 0.29 7.76 -9.99
N GLY A 12 -1.01 7.98 -10.25
CA GLY A 12 -2.09 7.43 -9.43
C GLY A 12 -2.50 8.29 -8.24
N ALA A 13 -2.19 9.59 -8.23
CA ALA A 13 -2.46 10.54 -7.15
C ALA A 13 -3.92 10.60 -6.67
N SER A 14 -4.90 10.27 -7.51
CA SER A 14 -6.34 10.23 -7.17
C SER A 14 -6.82 8.91 -6.57
N GLY A 15 -5.94 7.92 -6.45
CA GLY A 15 -6.27 6.60 -5.89
C GLY A 15 -6.40 6.60 -4.37
N ASN A 16 -6.87 5.47 -3.83
CA ASN A 16 -7.04 5.29 -2.38
C ASN A 16 -5.77 5.55 -1.56
N PHE A 17 -4.61 5.20 -2.10
CA PHE A 17 -3.30 5.45 -1.48
C PHE A 17 -2.66 6.72 -2.04
N GLY A 18 -2.89 7.04 -3.31
CA GLY A 18 -2.34 8.23 -3.95
C GLY A 18 -2.77 9.53 -3.28
N THR A 19 -4.02 9.63 -2.85
CA THR A 19 -4.56 10.79 -2.14
C THR A 19 -3.82 11.07 -0.82
N PRO A 20 -3.72 10.13 0.13
CA PRO A 20 -2.98 10.36 1.38
C PRO A 20 -1.46 10.55 1.15
N ILE A 21 -0.87 9.88 0.17
CA ILE A 21 0.54 10.08 -0.21
C ILE A 21 0.74 11.51 -0.71
N THR A 22 -0.08 11.98 -1.64
CA THR A 22 0.00 13.36 -2.16
C THR A 22 -0.13 14.39 -1.04
N ALA A 23 -1.09 14.21 -0.13
CA ALA A 23 -1.28 15.09 1.01
C ALA A 23 -0.07 15.08 1.98
N ALA A 24 0.54 13.92 2.23
CA ALA A 24 1.73 13.81 3.06
C ALA A 24 2.94 14.52 2.42
N LEU A 25 3.15 14.34 1.12
CA LEU A 25 4.21 15.02 0.36
C LEU A 25 4.04 16.52 0.37
N GLN A 26 2.81 17.04 0.23
CA GLN A 26 2.52 18.48 0.34
C GLN A 26 2.86 19.03 1.71
N ARG A 27 2.43 18.35 2.79
CA ARG A 27 2.77 18.76 4.17
C ARG A 27 4.26 18.75 4.44
N ALA A 28 4.99 17.83 3.82
CA ALA A 28 6.45 17.74 3.95
C ALA A 28 7.22 18.73 3.06
N GLY A 29 6.54 19.53 2.23
CA GLY A 29 7.15 20.60 1.42
C GLY A 29 7.79 20.14 0.12
N PHE A 30 7.44 18.94 -0.39
CA PHE A 30 7.91 18.49 -1.70
C PHE A 30 7.24 19.26 -2.85
N ASN A 31 7.98 19.49 -3.93
CA ASN A 31 7.46 20.04 -5.18
C ASN A 31 6.86 18.90 -6.00
N ILE A 32 5.52 18.76 -5.97
CA ILE A 32 4.80 17.66 -6.56
C ILE A 32 4.34 17.97 -7.98
N THR A 33 4.53 17.06 -8.91
CA THR A 33 3.91 17.06 -10.24
C THR A 33 3.07 15.79 -10.38
N ILE A 34 1.79 15.93 -10.65
CA ILE A 34 0.89 14.79 -10.91
C ILE A 34 0.97 14.44 -12.39
N ILE A 35 1.25 13.15 -12.70
CA ILE A 35 1.22 12.65 -14.07
C ILE A 35 0.06 11.68 -14.18
N THR A 36 -0.84 11.93 -15.13
CA THR A 36 -2.02 11.11 -15.35
C THR A 36 -2.29 10.90 -16.85
N ARG A 37 -3.07 9.87 -17.16
CA ARG A 37 -3.44 9.57 -18.55
C ARG A 37 -4.27 10.69 -19.15
N THR A 38 -4.15 10.88 -20.46
CA THR A 38 -4.89 11.91 -21.22
C THR A 38 -6.41 11.79 -20.99
N GLU A 39 -6.92 10.57 -21.01
CA GLU A 39 -8.35 10.28 -20.86
C GLU A 39 -8.86 10.29 -19.40
N SER A 40 -7.99 10.53 -18.42
CA SER A 40 -8.40 10.54 -17.00
C SER A 40 -9.33 11.69 -16.69
N SER A 41 -10.50 11.38 -16.13
CA SER A 41 -11.45 12.37 -15.61
C SER A 41 -11.22 12.72 -14.13
N SER A 42 -10.15 12.18 -13.50
CA SER A 42 -9.85 12.43 -12.09
C SER A 42 -9.59 13.89 -11.81
N THR A 43 -10.04 14.34 -10.65
CA THR A 43 -9.74 15.64 -10.06
C THR A 43 -8.60 15.53 -9.06
N PHE A 44 -7.85 16.60 -8.89
CA PHE A 44 -6.67 16.65 -8.03
C PHE A 44 -6.71 17.89 -7.14
N PRO A 45 -5.95 17.94 -6.04
CA PRO A 45 -5.86 19.12 -5.20
C PRO A 45 -5.47 20.37 -6.00
N ALA A 46 -6.14 21.47 -5.73
CA ALA A 46 -5.85 22.75 -6.39
C ALA A 46 -4.39 23.20 -6.13
N GLY A 47 -3.81 23.85 -7.13
CA GLY A 47 -2.44 24.41 -7.03
C GLY A 47 -1.32 23.41 -7.32
N LEU A 48 -1.59 22.12 -7.53
CA LEU A 48 -0.57 21.18 -7.98
C LEU A 48 -0.51 21.13 -9.51
N PRO A 49 0.70 21.14 -10.12
CA PRO A 49 0.89 20.88 -11.53
C PRO A 49 0.36 19.49 -11.93
N VAL A 50 -0.42 19.43 -13.01
CA VAL A 50 -0.98 18.19 -13.55
C VAL A 50 -0.60 18.06 -15.02
N ILE A 51 0.15 17.03 -15.35
CA ILE A 51 0.51 16.67 -16.73
C ILE A 51 -0.39 15.53 -17.17
N ARG A 52 -1.24 15.80 -18.18
CA ARG A 52 -2.08 14.78 -18.84
C ARG A 52 -1.39 14.33 -20.12
N THR A 53 -1.02 13.04 -20.18
CA THR A 53 -0.24 12.53 -21.31
C THR A 53 -0.54 11.05 -21.56
N SER A 54 -0.25 10.59 -22.78
CA SER A 54 -0.26 9.15 -23.06
C SER A 54 0.95 8.48 -22.40
N TYR A 55 0.79 7.23 -21.99
CA TYR A 55 1.82 6.48 -21.29
C TYR A 55 2.77 5.76 -22.28
N THR A 56 3.26 6.51 -23.29
CA THR A 56 4.37 6.07 -24.15
C THR A 56 5.71 6.44 -23.51
N LEU A 57 6.76 5.72 -23.85
CA LEU A 57 8.12 5.99 -23.35
C LEU A 57 8.54 7.45 -23.59
N GLU A 58 8.37 7.96 -24.80
CA GLU A 58 8.74 9.32 -25.19
C GLU A 58 8.01 10.39 -24.36
N ASN A 59 6.68 10.27 -24.27
CA ASN A 59 5.86 11.24 -23.58
C ASN A 59 6.08 11.22 -22.06
N LEU A 60 6.26 10.03 -21.47
CA LEU A 60 6.58 9.90 -20.05
C LEU A 60 7.98 10.42 -19.75
N THR A 61 8.97 10.18 -20.61
CA THR A 61 10.32 10.74 -20.47
C THR A 61 10.26 12.27 -20.45
N THR A 62 9.51 12.86 -21.37
CA THR A 62 9.29 14.32 -21.41
C THR A 62 8.60 14.82 -20.13
N ALA A 63 7.56 14.15 -19.67
CA ALA A 63 6.82 14.53 -18.45
C ALA A 63 7.64 14.41 -17.17
N LEU A 64 8.64 13.53 -17.15
CA LEU A 64 9.52 13.27 -16.00
C LEU A 64 10.80 14.14 -16.00
N ASN A 65 11.06 14.90 -17.07
CA ASN A 65 12.24 15.77 -17.11
C ASN A 65 12.33 16.72 -15.91
N GLY A 66 13.49 16.70 -15.26
CA GLY A 66 13.79 17.57 -14.12
C GLY A 66 13.14 17.12 -12.80
N GLN A 67 12.52 15.93 -12.73
CA GLN A 67 12.07 15.33 -11.48
C GLN A 67 13.22 14.58 -10.80
N ASP A 68 13.31 14.68 -9.47
CA ASP A 68 14.29 13.91 -8.71
C ASP A 68 13.80 12.50 -8.40
N ALA A 69 12.49 12.36 -8.17
CA ALA A 69 11.86 11.08 -7.89
C ALA A 69 10.55 10.90 -8.65
N ALA A 70 10.17 9.63 -8.86
CA ALA A 70 8.87 9.25 -9.39
C ALA A 70 8.24 8.15 -8.50
N ILE A 71 6.93 8.26 -8.27
CA ILE A 71 6.15 7.34 -7.44
C ILE A 71 5.08 6.69 -8.30
N CYS A 72 5.08 5.36 -8.36
CA CYS A 72 4.02 4.58 -8.96
C CYS A 72 3.09 4.03 -7.87
N VAL A 73 1.86 4.54 -7.82
CA VAL A 73 0.81 4.09 -6.89
C VAL A 73 -0.50 3.91 -7.65
N VAL A 74 -0.43 3.10 -8.70
CA VAL A 74 -1.57 2.86 -9.59
C VAL A 74 -2.36 1.62 -9.18
N GLY A 75 -3.66 1.63 -9.42
CA GLY A 75 -4.50 0.45 -9.18
C GLY A 75 -4.28 -0.64 -10.23
N PRO A 76 -4.96 -1.79 -10.08
CA PRO A 76 -4.80 -2.96 -10.97
C PRO A 76 -4.95 -2.65 -12.47
N GLY A 77 -5.80 -1.70 -12.84
CA GLY A 77 -5.98 -1.28 -14.24
C GLY A 77 -4.83 -0.44 -14.82
N GLY A 78 -3.89 0.03 -13.98
CA GLY A 78 -2.74 0.83 -14.41
C GLY A 78 -1.39 0.14 -14.28
N ILE A 79 -1.35 -0.98 -13.54
CA ILE A 79 -0.08 -1.63 -13.15
C ILE A 79 0.74 -2.12 -14.35
N GLY A 80 0.11 -2.48 -15.47
CA GLY A 80 0.80 -2.87 -16.69
C GLY A 80 1.68 -1.78 -17.30
N ALA A 81 1.41 -0.51 -16.99
CA ALA A 81 2.23 0.61 -17.46
C ALA A 81 3.47 0.87 -16.60
N GLN A 82 3.63 0.20 -15.46
CA GLN A 82 4.76 0.43 -14.55
C GLN A 82 6.11 0.22 -15.23
N VAL A 83 6.22 -0.78 -16.10
CA VAL A 83 7.44 -1.04 -16.88
C VAL A 83 7.84 0.19 -17.70
N THR A 84 6.92 0.76 -18.45
CA THR A 84 7.18 1.97 -19.26
C THR A 84 7.49 3.20 -18.38
N MET A 85 6.84 3.32 -17.21
CA MET A 85 7.14 4.39 -16.24
C MET A 85 8.57 4.30 -15.70
N ILE A 86 9.07 3.09 -15.42
CA ILE A 86 10.44 2.87 -14.93
C ILE A 86 11.46 3.18 -16.01
N GLU A 87 11.22 2.71 -17.26
CA GLU A 87 12.09 3.01 -18.43
C GLU A 87 12.16 4.52 -18.67
N ALA A 88 11.01 5.21 -18.63
CA ALA A 88 10.94 6.64 -18.82
C ALA A 88 11.62 7.42 -17.69
N ALA A 89 11.48 6.97 -16.45
CA ALA A 89 12.10 7.61 -15.31
C ALA A 89 13.63 7.51 -15.38
N GLU A 90 14.16 6.34 -15.71
CA GLU A 90 15.60 6.15 -15.89
C GLU A 90 16.13 7.00 -17.04
N ALA A 91 15.44 7.02 -18.20
CA ALA A 91 15.80 7.82 -19.37
C ALA A 91 15.75 9.33 -19.11
N ALA A 92 14.83 9.80 -18.24
CA ALA A 92 14.71 11.20 -17.84
C ALA A 92 15.72 11.63 -16.75
N GLY A 93 16.56 10.70 -16.26
CA GLY A 93 17.53 10.98 -15.21
C GLY A 93 16.91 11.10 -13.79
N VAL A 94 15.74 10.51 -13.57
CA VAL A 94 15.14 10.39 -12.23
C VAL A 94 16.05 9.54 -11.35
N LYS A 95 16.37 10.04 -10.14
CA LYS A 95 17.31 9.39 -9.20
C LYS A 95 16.66 8.29 -8.40
N ARG A 96 15.36 8.43 -8.04
CA ARG A 96 14.62 7.49 -7.22
C ARG A 96 13.28 7.13 -7.86
N PHE A 97 13.01 5.84 -8.01
CA PHE A 97 11.70 5.33 -8.39
C PHE A 97 11.08 4.52 -7.24
N ILE A 98 9.91 4.93 -6.74
CA ILE A 98 9.13 4.13 -5.79
C ILE A 98 8.19 3.25 -6.61
N VAL A 99 8.46 1.92 -6.58
CA VAL A 99 7.68 0.93 -7.34
C VAL A 99 6.32 0.67 -6.68
N ASP A 100 5.33 0.31 -7.48
CA ASP A 100 4.01 -0.09 -6.98
C ASP A 100 4.10 -1.43 -6.25
N ASP A 101 4.04 -1.35 -4.95
CA ASP A 101 3.76 -2.46 -4.05
C ASP A 101 2.63 -2.05 -3.10
N PHE A 102 2.93 -1.23 -2.08
CA PHE A 102 2.00 -0.78 -1.05
C PHE A 102 1.11 -1.91 -0.52
N GLY A 103 1.67 -3.10 -0.47
CA GLY A 103 0.99 -4.33 -0.11
C GLY A 103 1.92 -5.23 0.70
N TRP A 104 2.10 -6.46 0.24
CA TRP A 104 2.73 -7.52 1.01
C TRP A 104 4.21 -7.76 0.66
N GLY A 105 4.74 -7.11 -0.37
CA GLY A 105 6.13 -7.25 -0.80
C GLY A 105 6.46 -8.55 -1.54
N PRO A 106 7.74 -8.73 -1.91
CA PRO A 106 8.19 -9.89 -2.66
C PRO A 106 8.25 -11.19 -1.85
N ASP A 107 8.42 -11.09 -0.52
CA ASP A 107 8.64 -12.23 0.38
C ASP A 107 7.35 -12.79 1.00
N PHE A 108 6.20 -12.30 0.56
CA PHE A 108 4.93 -12.62 1.16
C PHE A 108 4.50 -14.08 0.91
N ARG A 109 4.06 -14.75 1.99
CA ARG A 109 3.56 -16.13 1.98
C ARG A 109 2.09 -16.20 1.58
N ASN A 110 1.78 -15.76 0.35
CA ASN A 110 0.41 -15.74 -0.13
C ASN A 110 -0.10 -17.09 -0.64
N LEU A 111 -1.41 -17.15 -0.72
CA LEU A 111 -2.11 -18.24 -1.41
C LEU A 111 -1.76 -18.20 -2.91
N PRO A 112 -1.68 -19.38 -3.59
CA PRO A 112 -1.17 -19.47 -4.96
C PRO A 112 -1.99 -18.68 -5.99
N GLU A 113 -3.26 -18.40 -5.72
CA GLU A 113 -4.16 -17.62 -6.58
C GLU A 113 -3.67 -16.21 -6.83
N PHE A 114 -2.90 -15.65 -5.90
CA PHE A 114 -2.33 -14.29 -6.04
C PHE A 114 -1.17 -14.19 -7.02
N ARG A 115 -0.63 -15.30 -7.51
CA ARG A 115 0.53 -15.29 -8.43
C ARG A 115 0.30 -14.43 -9.67
N THR A 116 -0.91 -14.49 -10.24
CA THR A 116 -1.24 -13.71 -11.44
C THR A 116 -1.25 -12.21 -11.17
N ILE A 117 -1.85 -11.79 -10.03
CA ILE A 117 -1.89 -10.37 -9.63
C ILE A 117 -0.47 -9.86 -9.38
N HIS A 118 0.35 -10.64 -8.70
CA HIS A 118 1.73 -10.26 -8.40
C HIS A 118 2.66 -10.30 -9.63
N ALA A 119 2.32 -11.04 -10.68
CA ALA A 119 3.16 -11.14 -11.87
C ALA A 119 3.41 -9.76 -12.52
N HIS A 120 2.38 -8.93 -12.66
CA HIS A 120 2.53 -7.59 -13.24
C HIS A 120 3.35 -6.65 -12.34
N ARG A 121 3.18 -6.70 -11.02
CA ARG A 121 4.00 -5.93 -10.09
C ARG A 121 5.44 -6.38 -10.11
N ARG A 122 5.67 -7.69 -10.08
CA ARG A 122 6.99 -8.29 -10.11
C ARG A 122 7.78 -7.91 -11.36
N ALA A 123 7.15 -7.85 -12.53
CA ALA A 123 7.81 -7.40 -13.76
C ALA A 123 8.42 -5.99 -13.59
N GLY A 124 7.68 -5.05 -12.98
CA GLY A 124 8.20 -3.73 -12.67
C GLY A 124 9.34 -3.77 -11.63
N TRP A 125 9.21 -4.58 -10.57
CA TRP A 125 10.26 -4.70 -9.54
C TRP A 125 11.57 -5.25 -10.10
N GLU A 126 11.51 -6.30 -10.91
CA GLU A 126 12.70 -6.89 -11.54
C GLU A 126 13.34 -5.92 -12.55
N LEU A 127 12.53 -5.18 -13.32
CA LEU A 127 13.06 -4.14 -14.19
C LEU A 127 13.75 -3.03 -13.40
N ALA A 128 13.13 -2.50 -12.35
CA ALA A 128 13.73 -1.45 -11.51
C ALA A 128 15.05 -1.90 -10.90
N LYS A 129 15.12 -3.15 -10.44
CA LYS A 129 16.34 -3.78 -9.93
C LYS A 129 17.42 -3.88 -11.00
N ALA A 130 17.08 -4.34 -12.20
CA ALA A 130 18.01 -4.45 -13.32
C ALA A 130 18.55 -3.07 -13.74
N LYS A 131 17.68 -2.05 -13.81
CA LYS A 131 18.07 -0.66 -14.11
C LYS A 131 19.01 -0.09 -13.06
N ALA A 132 18.72 -0.30 -11.78
CA ALA A 132 19.58 0.16 -10.68
C ALA A 132 20.96 -0.55 -10.65
N GLN A 133 21.03 -1.80 -11.09
CA GLN A 133 22.31 -2.51 -11.23
C GLN A 133 23.16 -1.99 -12.41
N ALA A 134 22.49 -1.56 -13.49
CA ALA A 134 23.17 -1.07 -14.68
C ALA A 134 23.52 0.43 -14.61
N ASN A 135 22.77 1.22 -13.85
CA ASN A 135 22.90 2.67 -13.77
C ASN A 135 23.00 3.11 -12.29
N PRO A 136 24.21 3.48 -11.80
CA PRO A 136 24.41 3.88 -10.39
C PRO A 136 23.71 5.19 -10.01
N ASN A 137 23.23 5.97 -10.98
CA ASN A 137 22.46 7.20 -10.73
C ASN A 137 20.96 6.95 -10.60
N PHE A 138 20.49 5.73 -10.86
CA PHE A 138 19.10 5.31 -10.72
C PHE A 138 18.96 4.32 -9.58
N THR A 139 18.04 4.58 -8.67
CA THR A 139 17.73 3.68 -7.55
C THR A 139 16.22 3.46 -7.44
N PHE A 140 15.82 2.35 -6.82
CA PHE A 140 14.40 2.09 -6.56
C PHE A 140 14.15 1.80 -5.07
N THR A 141 12.88 1.92 -4.67
CA THR A 141 12.40 1.45 -3.37
C THR A 141 11.01 0.87 -3.55
N GLY A 142 10.74 -0.31 -2.98
CA GLY A 142 9.39 -0.82 -2.76
C GLY A 142 8.96 -0.53 -1.32
N ILE A 143 7.67 -0.28 -1.08
CA ILE A 143 7.12 -0.05 0.26
C ILE A 143 6.12 -1.15 0.57
N THR A 144 6.51 -2.08 1.43
CA THR A 144 5.66 -3.17 1.93
C THR A 144 4.92 -2.68 3.16
N SER A 145 3.64 -2.34 3.01
CA SER A 145 2.81 -1.72 4.05
C SER A 145 1.81 -2.69 4.72
N GLY A 146 1.73 -3.93 4.25
CA GLY A 146 0.73 -4.88 4.74
C GLY A 146 -0.70 -4.43 4.45
N ASN A 147 -1.58 -4.55 5.43
CA ASN A 147 -2.99 -4.20 5.32
C ASN A 147 -3.21 -2.69 5.56
N PRO A 148 -3.89 -1.96 4.65
CA PRO A 148 -4.30 -0.57 4.87
C PRO A 148 -5.53 -0.52 5.79
N ILE A 149 -5.33 -0.70 7.09
CA ILE A 149 -6.33 -1.17 8.05
C ILE A 149 -7.52 -0.23 8.24
N ASP A 150 -7.29 1.06 8.39
CA ASP A 150 -8.34 2.06 8.59
C ASP A 150 -9.27 2.16 7.38
N TRP A 151 -8.70 2.14 6.18
CA TRP A 151 -9.44 2.11 4.94
C TRP A 151 -10.18 0.79 4.72
N ALA A 152 -9.51 -0.34 4.98
CA ALA A 152 -10.07 -1.67 4.73
C ALA A 152 -11.24 -1.98 5.67
N MET A 153 -11.10 -1.72 6.97
CA MET A 153 -12.18 -1.95 7.95
C MET A 153 -13.41 -1.07 7.67
N LYS A 154 -13.22 0.17 7.25
CA LYS A 154 -14.33 1.04 6.89
C LYS A 154 -15.09 0.56 5.66
N ARG A 155 -14.36 0.05 4.66
CA ARG A 155 -14.92 -0.25 3.34
C ARG A 155 -15.48 -1.67 3.21
N PHE A 156 -14.94 -2.61 3.95
CA PHE A 156 -15.23 -4.04 3.76
C PHE A 156 -15.65 -4.69 5.08
N PRO A 157 -16.98 -4.85 5.31
CA PRO A 157 -17.48 -5.57 6.50
C PRO A 157 -16.91 -7.00 6.63
N LEU A 158 -16.52 -7.62 5.51
CA LEU A 158 -15.86 -8.92 5.49
C LEU A 158 -14.54 -8.94 6.29
N MET A 159 -13.91 -7.77 6.51
CA MET A 159 -12.76 -7.62 7.42
C MET A 159 -13.10 -7.92 8.90
N GLY A 160 -14.36 -8.25 9.17
CA GLY A 160 -14.84 -8.66 10.48
C GLY A 160 -15.59 -7.60 11.26
N PHE A 161 -15.67 -6.36 10.75
CA PHE A 161 -16.29 -5.26 11.51
C PHE A 161 -17.28 -4.47 10.65
N ASN A 162 -18.55 -4.47 11.05
CA ASN A 162 -19.60 -3.65 10.45
C ASN A 162 -19.88 -2.44 11.35
N THR A 163 -19.25 -1.32 11.06
CA THR A 163 -19.37 -0.09 11.86
C THR A 163 -20.80 0.50 11.85
N ALA A 164 -21.54 0.34 10.75
CA ALA A 164 -22.91 0.84 10.64
C ALA A 164 -23.90 0.09 11.54
N GLN A 165 -23.67 -1.23 11.73
CA GLN A 165 -24.52 -2.10 12.54
C GLN A 165 -23.95 -2.36 13.94
N SER A 166 -22.73 -1.89 14.23
CA SER A 166 -21.98 -2.19 15.44
C SER A 166 -21.93 -3.70 15.72
N SER A 167 -21.57 -4.49 14.71
CA SER A 167 -21.49 -5.96 14.81
C SER A 167 -20.17 -6.47 14.24
N ALA A 168 -19.73 -7.64 14.70
CA ALA A 168 -18.48 -8.24 14.27
C ALA A 168 -18.66 -9.68 13.79
N ILE A 169 -17.80 -10.06 12.81
CA ILE A 169 -17.54 -11.43 12.43
C ILE A 169 -16.13 -11.75 12.89
N ILE A 170 -15.99 -12.73 13.78
CA ILE A 170 -14.69 -13.19 14.26
C ILE A 170 -14.38 -14.53 13.60
N TYR A 171 -13.28 -14.56 12.87
CA TYR A 171 -12.81 -15.77 12.19
C TYR A 171 -11.96 -16.60 13.13
N ASP A 172 -12.25 -17.90 13.20
CA ASP A 172 -11.61 -18.90 14.06
C ASP A 172 -11.56 -18.41 15.53
N ALA A 173 -10.40 -18.38 16.19
CA ALA A 173 -10.27 -17.82 17.55
C ALA A 173 -10.22 -16.29 17.59
N GLY A 174 -9.90 -15.64 16.44
CA GLY A 174 -9.71 -14.19 16.35
C GLY A 174 -8.39 -13.68 16.94
N THR A 175 -7.45 -14.60 17.21
CA THR A 175 -6.16 -14.30 17.88
C THR A 175 -4.99 -14.26 16.89
N GLU A 176 -5.20 -14.63 15.62
CA GLU A 176 -4.16 -14.56 14.60
C GLU A 176 -3.64 -13.12 14.44
N ARG A 177 -2.33 -12.97 14.60
CA ARG A 177 -1.69 -11.65 14.52
C ARG A 177 -1.36 -11.28 13.10
N PHE A 178 -1.54 -10.00 12.79
CA PHE A 178 -1.15 -9.42 11.51
C PHE A 178 -0.59 -8.01 11.69
N THR A 179 0.24 -7.59 10.75
CA THR A 179 0.74 -6.21 10.66
C THR A 179 -0.17 -5.38 9.76
N ALA A 180 -0.33 -4.12 10.10
CA ALA A 180 -1.16 -3.19 9.35
C ALA A 180 -0.60 -1.76 9.39
N THR A 181 -0.92 -0.99 8.36
CA THR A 181 -0.51 0.41 8.24
C THR A 181 -1.74 1.27 7.95
N THR A 182 -1.87 2.40 8.64
CA THR A 182 -2.92 3.37 8.34
C THR A 182 -2.63 4.12 7.04
N LEU A 183 -3.63 4.72 6.41
CA LEU A 183 -3.42 5.56 5.23
C LEU A 183 -2.46 6.72 5.50
N GLU A 184 -2.50 7.27 6.72
CA GLU A 184 -1.54 8.28 7.16
C GLU A 184 -0.11 7.71 7.22
N GLY A 185 0.05 6.51 7.79
CA GLY A 185 1.33 5.80 7.84
C GLY A 185 1.88 5.47 6.46
N ILE A 186 1.01 5.08 5.51
CA ILE A 186 1.40 4.88 4.11
C ILE A 186 1.92 6.19 3.49
N GLY A 187 1.24 7.30 3.70
CA GLY A 187 1.72 8.62 3.23
C GLY A 187 3.05 9.00 3.86
N GLN A 188 3.20 8.80 5.17
CA GLN A 188 4.42 9.11 5.90
C GLN A 188 5.60 8.23 5.45
N SER A 189 5.37 6.95 5.15
CA SER A 189 6.42 6.05 4.67
C SER A 189 7.04 6.52 3.35
N VAL A 190 6.24 7.08 2.44
CA VAL A 190 6.74 7.67 1.19
C VAL A 190 7.59 8.89 1.45
N VAL A 191 7.15 9.78 2.34
CA VAL A 191 7.93 10.95 2.78
C VAL A 191 9.27 10.50 3.37
N GLY A 192 9.25 9.52 4.29
CA GLY A 192 10.45 8.98 4.91
C GLY A 192 11.42 8.38 3.91
N VAL A 193 10.95 7.61 2.93
CA VAL A 193 11.78 7.06 1.85
C VAL A 193 12.51 8.15 1.07
N LEU A 194 11.83 9.26 0.77
CA LEU A 194 12.44 10.37 0.03
C LEU A 194 13.38 11.22 0.88
N GLN A 195 13.20 11.26 2.20
CA GLN A 195 14.08 11.94 3.16
C GLN A 195 15.30 11.10 3.54
N HIS A 196 15.20 9.76 3.42
CA HIS A 196 16.28 8.80 3.70
C HIS A 196 16.69 8.02 2.44
N PRO A 197 17.13 8.73 1.37
CA PRO A 197 17.34 8.10 0.08
C PRO A 197 18.47 7.05 0.10
N ASP A 198 19.51 7.24 0.87
CA ASP A 198 20.66 6.34 0.87
C ASP A 198 20.31 5.02 1.61
N GLU A 199 19.61 5.11 2.76
CA GLU A 199 19.22 3.96 3.59
C GLU A 199 18.14 3.10 2.96
N THR A 200 17.35 3.68 2.04
CA THR A 200 16.21 3.02 1.39
C THR A 200 16.47 2.59 -0.05
N ALA A 201 17.68 2.83 -0.56
CA ALA A 201 18.05 2.52 -1.93
C ALA A 201 18.03 1.01 -2.22
N ASN A 202 17.45 0.66 -3.37
CA ASN A 202 17.52 -0.67 -4.00
C ASN A 202 16.99 -1.81 -3.12
N ARG A 203 15.98 -1.54 -2.31
CA ARG A 203 15.36 -2.54 -1.45
C ARG A 203 13.86 -2.31 -1.24
N PHE A 204 13.21 -3.30 -0.66
CA PHE A 204 11.87 -3.17 -0.11
C PHE A 204 11.97 -2.82 1.37
N VAL A 205 11.35 -1.71 1.76
CA VAL A 205 11.18 -1.32 3.17
C VAL A 205 9.90 -1.93 3.70
N LYS A 206 9.90 -2.37 4.96
CA LYS A 206 8.74 -2.96 5.65
C LYS A 206 8.22 -1.98 6.67
N VAL A 207 7.00 -1.49 6.49
CA VAL A 207 6.38 -0.50 7.38
C VAL A 207 5.09 -1.02 7.98
N LEU A 208 4.83 -0.61 9.21
CA LEU A 208 3.58 -0.89 9.90
C LEU A 208 3.28 0.22 10.92
N SER A 209 2.00 0.50 11.13
CA SER A 209 1.51 1.34 12.21
C SER A 209 1.22 0.53 13.47
N LEU A 210 0.81 -0.75 13.31
CA LEU A 210 0.51 -1.62 14.45
C LEU A 210 0.63 -3.09 14.09
N ILE A 211 0.73 -3.92 15.13
CA ILE A 211 0.51 -5.36 15.07
C ILE A 211 -0.67 -5.66 15.98
N THR A 212 -1.69 -6.33 15.45
CA THR A 212 -2.95 -6.58 16.16
C THR A 212 -3.58 -7.90 15.75
N ASN A 213 -4.75 -8.19 16.30
CA ASN A 213 -5.64 -9.30 15.96
C ASN A 213 -7.10 -8.86 16.05
N GLN A 214 -8.05 -9.72 15.63
CA GLN A 214 -9.46 -9.35 15.64
C GLN A 214 -10.03 -9.12 17.05
N THR A 215 -9.55 -9.86 18.05
CA THR A 215 -10.03 -9.72 19.43
C THR A 215 -9.65 -8.34 20.01
N GLU A 216 -8.40 -7.92 19.84
CA GLU A 216 -7.94 -6.58 20.26
C GLU A 216 -8.72 -5.45 19.57
N LEU A 217 -8.99 -5.61 18.27
CA LEU A 217 -9.78 -4.63 17.51
C LEU A 217 -11.25 -4.59 17.98
N LEU A 218 -11.87 -5.76 18.24
CA LEU A 218 -13.23 -5.82 18.76
C LEU A 218 -13.35 -5.09 20.11
N GLU A 219 -12.42 -5.35 21.01
CA GLU A 219 -12.36 -4.66 22.30
C GLU A 219 -12.21 -3.14 22.13
N ALA A 220 -11.36 -2.70 21.19
CA ALA A 220 -11.19 -1.28 20.86
C ALA A 220 -12.48 -0.66 20.32
N PHE A 221 -13.20 -1.35 19.41
CA PHE A 221 -14.51 -0.89 18.92
C PHE A 221 -15.54 -0.79 20.03
N GLN A 222 -15.59 -1.77 20.94
CA GLN A 222 -16.50 -1.75 22.09
C GLN A 222 -16.18 -0.61 23.05
N ARG A 223 -14.90 -0.37 23.37
CA ARG A 223 -14.47 0.79 24.17
C ARG A 223 -14.85 2.11 23.51
N ALA A 224 -14.52 2.29 22.24
CA ALA A 224 -14.77 3.54 21.52
C ALA A 224 -16.25 3.88 21.38
N THR A 225 -17.12 2.86 21.24
CA THR A 225 -18.56 3.06 21.06
C THR A 225 -19.36 2.99 22.37
N GLY A 226 -18.76 2.53 23.47
CA GLY A 226 -19.47 2.28 24.73
C GLY A 226 -20.54 1.18 24.64
N ARG A 227 -20.47 0.30 23.63
CA ARG A 227 -21.49 -0.71 23.35
C ARG A 227 -20.89 -2.09 23.22
N GLN A 228 -21.65 -3.13 23.60
CA GLN A 228 -21.33 -4.50 23.22
C GLN A 228 -21.67 -4.70 21.72
N TRP A 229 -20.76 -5.34 21.01
CA TRP A 229 -20.94 -5.68 19.61
C TRP A 229 -21.37 -7.14 19.49
N PRO A 230 -22.55 -7.45 18.93
CA PRO A 230 -22.91 -8.84 18.60
C PRO A 230 -21.85 -9.48 17.72
N VAL A 231 -21.41 -10.67 18.10
CA VAL A 231 -20.35 -11.41 17.42
C VAL A 231 -20.93 -12.64 16.73
N GLN A 232 -20.72 -12.73 15.41
CA GLN A 232 -20.90 -13.95 14.65
C GLN A 232 -19.54 -14.67 14.54
N ARG A 233 -19.49 -15.98 14.77
CA ARG A 233 -18.30 -16.79 14.52
C ARG A 233 -18.32 -17.34 13.09
N ALA A 234 -17.16 -17.32 12.43
CA ALA A 234 -16.95 -17.86 11.10
C ALA A 234 -15.59 -18.55 11.05
N SER A 235 -15.31 -19.28 9.98
CA SER A 235 -13.99 -19.89 9.75
C SER A 235 -13.27 -19.24 8.59
N ALA A 236 -11.98 -18.97 8.75
CA ALA A 236 -11.11 -18.51 7.68
C ALA A 236 -11.04 -19.54 6.54
N GLN A 237 -11.10 -20.83 6.86
CA GLN A 237 -11.13 -21.91 5.86
C GLN A 237 -12.33 -21.79 4.91
N THR A 238 -13.50 -21.37 5.41
CA THR A 238 -14.68 -21.14 4.55
C THR A 238 -14.45 -20.03 3.52
N LEU A 239 -13.71 -18.96 3.89
CA LEU A 239 -13.32 -17.93 2.95
C LEU A 239 -12.32 -18.44 1.90
N ILE A 240 -11.35 -19.27 2.32
CA ILE A 240 -10.40 -19.91 1.39
C ILE A 240 -11.15 -20.72 0.35
N GLU A 241 -12.02 -21.62 0.77
CA GLU A 241 -12.79 -22.48 -0.13
C GLU A 241 -13.71 -21.66 -1.07
N SER A 242 -14.38 -20.65 -0.55
CA SER A 242 -15.23 -19.77 -1.35
C SER A 242 -14.41 -18.98 -2.37
N GLY A 243 -13.33 -18.37 -1.94
CA GLY A 243 -12.44 -17.57 -2.81
C GLY A 243 -11.81 -18.45 -3.91
N GLN A 244 -11.36 -19.65 -3.57
CA GLN A 244 -10.79 -20.58 -4.54
C GLN A 244 -11.80 -21.04 -5.58
N ARG A 245 -13.03 -21.39 -5.16
CA ARG A 245 -14.13 -21.71 -6.11
C ARG A 245 -14.41 -20.55 -7.06
N LYS A 246 -14.48 -19.31 -6.54
CA LYS A 246 -14.70 -18.11 -7.37
C LYS A 246 -13.54 -17.88 -8.35
N PHE A 247 -12.30 -18.05 -7.90
CA PHE A 247 -11.12 -17.94 -8.74
C PHE A 247 -11.15 -18.93 -9.90
N GLN A 248 -11.42 -20.21 -9.61
CA GLN A 248 -11.52 -21.29 -10.62
C GLN A 248 -12.65 -21.04 -11.62
N ALA A 249 -13.76 -20.47 -11.16
CA ALA A 249 -14.91 -20.13 -11.99
C ALA A 249 -14.76 -18.77 -12.74
N GLY A 250 -13.65 -18.05 -12.61
CA GLY A 250 -13.46 -16.72 -13.20
C GLY A 250 -14.40 -15.66 -12.64
N MET A 251 -14.99 -15.88 -11.46
CA MET A 251 -15.91 -14.96 -10.80
C MET A 251 -15.16 -13.86 -10.03
N GLY A 252 -15.78 -12.67 -9.91
CA GLY A 252 -15.25 -11.59 -9.05
C GLY A 252 -15.39 -11.87 -7.55
N GLY A 253 -14.71 -11.04 -6.72
CA GLY A 253 -14.81 -11.08 -5.25
C GLY A 253 -13.85 -12.04 -4.54
N TRP A 254 -13.23 -12.98 -5.24
CA TRP A 254 -12.28 -13.92 -4.66
C TRP A 254 -11.07 -13.25 -3.99
N VAL A 255 -10.60 -12.12 -4.55
CA VAL A 255 -9.44 -11.39 -4.01
C VAL A 255 -9.67 -10.98 -2.57
N LEU A 256 -10.82 -10.37 -2.28
CA LEU A 256 -11.15 -9.89 -0.94
C LEU A 256 -11.28 -11.07 0.03
N GLU A 257 -11.98 -12.16 -0.36
CA GLU A 257 -12.13 -13.33 0.48
C GLU A 257 -10.78 -13.95 0.84
N LEU A 258 -9.90 -14.14 -0.14
CA LEU A 258 -8.58 -14.71 0.11
C LEU A 258 -7.65 -13.75 0.86
N VAL A 259 -7.75 -12.45 0.66
CA VAL A 259 -6.99 -11.46 1.47
C VAL A 259 -7.41 -11.54 2.93
N VAL A 260 -8.71 -11.55 3.21
CA VAL A 260 -9.23 -11.65 4.58
C VAL A 260 -8.86 -12.99 5.22
N ALA A 261 -9.02 -14.08 4.46
CA ALA A 261 -8.63 -15.40 4.94
C ALA A 261 -7.16 -15.46 5.34
N GLN A 262 -6.25 -14.93 4.51
CA GLN A 262 -4.81 -14.91 4.83
C GLN A 262 -4.46 -14.14 6.09
N MET A 263 -5.26 -13.12 6.44
CA MET A 263 -5.04 -12.35 7.66
C MET A 263 -5.44 -13.12 8.93
N TYR A 264 -6.41 -14.02 8.80
CA TYR A 264 -7.05 -14.67 9.94
C TYR A 264 -6.87 -16.20 9.97
N ASP A 265 -6.15 -16.78 9.01
CA ASP A 265 -5.80 -18.21 8.95
C ASP A 265 -4.86 -18.56 10.11
N GLU A 266 -5.43 -19.14 11.16
CA GLU A 266 -4.81 -19.27 12.47
C GLU A 266 -3.52 -20.11 12.44
N GLY A 267 -2.49 -19.60 13.11
CA GLY A 267 -1.18 -20.24 13.23
C GLY A 267 -0.29 -20.15 12.00
N GLN A 268 -0.70 -19.41 10.95
CA GLN A 268 0.07 -19.30 9.71
C GLN A 268 0.99 -18.09 9.65
N ALA A 269 0.73 -17.06 10.44
CA ALA A 269 1.48 -15.79 10.47
C ALA A 269 1.76 -15.21 9.07
N ARG A 270 0.81 -15.42 8.12
CA ARG A 270 1.01 -15.03 6.71
C ARG A 270 1.15 -13.53 6.54
N CYS A 271 0.47 -12.76 7.37
CA CYS A 271 0.37 -11.32 7.25
C CYS A 271 1.18 -10.55 8.33
N VAL A 272 2.24 -11.16 8.86
CA VAL A 272 3.20 -10.52 9.75
C VAL A 272 4.45 -10.13 8.96
N MET A 273 4.56 -8.83 8.60
CA MET A 273 5.67 -8.31 7.77
C MET A 273 6.96 -8.10 8.56
N ALA A 274 6.85 -7.77 9.84
CA ALA A 274 7.95 -7.64 10.79
C ALA A 274 7.50 -8.08 12.18
N PRO A 275 8.40 -8.55 13.04
CA PRO A 275 8.03 -9.07 14.37
C PRO A 275 7.58 -7.97 15.36
N SER A 276 8.03 -6.73 15.16
CA SER A 276 7.60 -5.56 15.93
C SER A 276 7.75 -4.29 15.10
N TRP A 277 7.20 -3.18 15.63
CA TRP A 277 7.35 -1.86 15.01
C TRP A 277 8.82 -1.43 14.97
N GLU A 278 9.56 -1.66 16.06
CA GLU A 278 10.98 -1.32 16.19
C GLU A 278 11.89 -2.14 15.24
N ALA A 279 11.47 -3.37 14.93
CA ALA A 279 12.19 -4.25 14.01
C ALA A 279 11.83 -4.02 12.53
N SER A 280 10.94 -3.07 12.26
CA SER A 280 10.57 -2.64 10.91
C SER A 280 11.35 -1.39 10.50
N ASP A 281 11.10 -0.91 9.28
CA ASP A 281 11.62 0.37 8.81
C ASP A 281 10.77 1.58 9.29
N SER A 282 9.68 1.34 10.02
CA SER A 282 8.77 2.39 10.49
C SER A 282 9.45 3.48 11.31
N PRO A 283 10.34 3.18 12.28
CA PRO A 283 11.07 4.22 13.01
C PRO A 283 11.91 5.13 12.11
N LEU A 284 12.67 4.55 11.19
CA LEU A 284 13.50 5.30 10.22
C LEU A 284 12.64 6.23 9.37
N LEU A 285 11.47 5.78 8.95
CA LEU A 285 10.62 6.48 7.99
C LEU A 285 9.60 7.41 8.69
N GLY A 286 9.64 7.53 10.02
CA GLY A 286 8.75 8.38 10.80
C GLY A 286 7.29 7.91 10.80
N VAL A 287 7.03 6.63 10.50
CA VAL A 287 5.69 6.03 10.60
C VAL A 287 5.37 5.80 12.07
N LYS A 288 4.26 6.35 12.54
CA LYS A 288 3.85 6.28 13.94
C LYS A 288 3.50 4.84 14.35
N ASN A 289 3.91 4.45 15.56
CA ASN A 289 3.39 3.26 16.23
C ASN A 289 2.02 3.61 16.84
N GLU A 290 0.95 2.97 16.38
CA GLU A 290 -0.43 3.27 16.76
C GLU A 290 -1.03 2.08 17.53
N SER A 291 -1.87 2.39 18.51
CA SER A 291 -2.67 1.39 19.21
C SER A 291 -3.93 1.01 18.42
N ALA A 292 -4.54 -0.12 18.77
CA ALA A 292 -5.84 -0.52 18.23
C ALA A 292 -6.91 0.56 18.47
N ASP A 293 -6.89 1.23 19.62
CA ASP A 293 -7.83 2.31 19.96
C ASP A 293 -7.66 3.53 19.04
N GLU A 294 -6.42 3.94 18.74
CA GLU A 294 -6.15 5.05 17.81
C GLU A 294 -6.61 4.72 16.40
N VAL A 295 -6.36 3.50 15.93
CA VAL A 295 -6.80 3.05 14.60
C VAL A 295 -8.32 2.98 14.53
N VAL A 296 -8.98 2.41 15.54
CA VAL A 296 -10.45 2.35 15.60
C VAL A 296 -11.08 3.76 15.65
N ALA A 297 -10.47 4.70 16.37
CA ALA A 297 -10.94 6.09 16.36
C ALA A 297 -10.90 6.68 14.94
N LYS A 298 -9.87 6.43 14.15
CA LYS A 298 -9.79 6.84 12.73
C LYS A 298 -10.87 6.17 11.88
N VAL A 299 -11.14 4.89 12.09
CA VAL A 299 -12.21 4.15 11.37
C VAL A 299 -13.59 4.76 11.65
N LEU A 300 -13.87 5.13 12.88
CA LEU A 300 -15.18 5.67 13.29
C LEU A 300 -15.37 7.15 12.87
N GLN A 301 -14.28 7.89 12.68
CA GLN A 301 -14.32 9.30 12.25
C GLN A 301 -14.37 9.47 10.73
N LEU A 302 -13.91 8.49 9.98
CA LEU A 302 -13.94 8.47 8.54
C LEU A 302 -15.31 8.02 8.06
#